data_81036251a7b539b65c54a9e30b835d45
#
_entry.id   81036251a7b539b65c54a9e30b835d45
#
_cell.length_a   1.000
_cell.length_b   1.000
_cell.length_c   1.000
_cell.angle_alpha   90.00
_cell.angle_beta   90.00
_cell.angle_gamma   90.00
#
_symmetry.space_group_name_H-M   'P 1'
#
loop_
_entity.id
_entity.type
_entity.pdbx_description
1 polymer ?
#
loop_
_entity_poly.entity_id
_entity_poly.type
_entity_poly.pdbx_seq_one_letter_code
_entity_poly.pdbx_strand_id
1 'polypeptide(L)'
;MQKSLLGVLAAALLVTACSGTDKDGIPVKDPVGGFGENVGAVSCDFGGHDAAYHIHSQLTIKLPDGTTAEVPPNIGINEDCMYWLHTHEPDGQLHVEAPDETLATLADFLEIWRRSTNPTIPNAVNAGLAEIRVMGELVQSAASVELKEGLGIEITVTAFPE
;
A
#
# COMPACT_ATOMS: atom_id res chain seq x y z
N MET A 1 -10.62 -46.37 -51.59
CA MET A 1 -11.02 -45.06 -51.07
C MET A 1 -10.76 -45.07 -49.56
N GLN A 2 -9.65 -44.52 -49.12
CA GLN A 2 -9.16 -44.55 -47.74
C GLN A 2 -9.38 -43.18 -47.13
N LYS A 3 -10.24 -43.08 -46.10
CA LYS A 3 -10.52 -41.85 -45.41
C LYS A 3 -9.58 -41.76 -44.20
N SER A 4 -8.63 -40.81 -44.26
CA SER A 4 -7.75 -40.46 -43.15
C SER A 4 -8.53 -39.57 -42.15
N LEU A 5 -8.66 -40.02 -40.90
CA LEU A 5 -9.06 -39.20 -39.79
C LEU A 5 -7.83 -38.47 -39.24
N LEU A 6 -7.79 -37.13 -39.35
CA LEU A 6 -6.86 -36.30 -38.60
C LEU A 6 -7.41 -36.13 -37.18
N GLY A 7 -6.74 -36.69 -36.20
CA GLY A 7 -6.98 -36.41 -34.80
C GLY A 7 -6.32 -35.08 -34.42
N VAL A 8 -7.12 -34.16 -33.94
CA VAL A 8 -6.66 -32.89 -33.33
C VAL A 8 -6.29 -33.18 -31.86
N LEU A 9 -5.01 -33.15 -31.54
CA LEU A 9 -4.53 -33.21 -30.17
C LEU A 9 -4.70 -31.80 -29.54
N ALA A 10 -5.65 -31.66 -28.65
CA ALA A 10 -5.75 -30.46 -27.81
C ALA A 10 -4.74 -30.55 -26.67
N ALA A 11 -3.67 -29.78 -26.73
CA ALA A 11 -2.74 -29.61 -25.62
C ALA A 11 -3.37 -28.74 -24.56
N ALA A 12 -3.77 -29.33 -23.44
CA ALA A 12 -4.18 -28.61 -22.25
C ALA A 12 -2.93 -28.03 -21.56
N LEU A 13 -2.75 -26.70 -21.61
CA LEU A 13 -1.78 -26.00 -20.79
C LEU A 13 -2.26 -26.03 -19.32
N LEU A 14 -1.65 -26.87 -18.52
CA LEU A 14 -1.75 -26.81 -17.06
C LEU A 14 -0.95 -25.59 -16.58
N VAL A 15 -1.64 -24.51 -16.22
CA VAL A 15 -1.06 -23.41 -15.45
C VAL A 15 -0.92 -23.90 -14.01
N THR A 16 0.26 -24.35 -13.64
CA THR A 16 0.62 -24.59 -12.23
C THR A 16 0.79 -23.25 -11.55
N ALA A 17 -0.21 -22.82 -10.76
CA ALA A 17 -0.01 -21.76 -9.79
C ALA A 17 0.95 -22.29 -8.72
N CYS A 18 2.16 -21.74 -8.65
CA CYS A 18 3.09 -21.98 -7.54
C CYS A 18 2.56 -21.25 -6.31
N SER A 19 1.71 -21.89 -5.51
CA SER A 19 1.51 -21.48 -4.14
C SER A 19 2.72 -21.95 -3.35
N GLY A 20 3.50 -20.99 -2.77
CA GLY A 20 4.61 -21.31 -1.89
C GLY A 20 4.09 -21.96 -0.60
N THR A 21 4.89 -22.85 -0.01
CA THR A 21 4.68 -23.39 1.33
C THR A 21 5.79 -22.86 2.22
N ASP A 22 5.49 -22.64 3.52
CA ASP A 22 6.51 -22.34 4.51
C ASP A 22 7.44 -23.54 4.78
N LYS A 23 8.43 -23.35 5.65
CA LYS A 23 9.38 -24.38 6.07
C LYS A 23 8.73 -25.64 6.68
N ASP A 24 7.46 -25.54 7.10
CA ASP A 24 6.69 -26.60 7.73
C ASP A 24 5.70 -27.25 6.75
N GLY A 25 5.73 -26.84 5.45
CA GLY A 25 4.87 -27.37 4.39
C GLY A 25 3.43 -26.85 4.45
N ILE A 26 3.14 -25.82 5.24
CA ILE A 26 1.84 -25.19 5.34
C ILE A 26 1.69 -24.23 4.14
N PRO A 27 0.56 -24.26 3.38
CA PRO A 27 0.36 -23.28 2.33
C PRO A 27 0.42 -21.88 2.92
N VAL A 28 1.46 -21.12 2.57
CA VAL A 28 1.52 -19.71 2.89
C VAL A 28 0.39 -19.07 2.11
N LYS A 29 -0.64 -18.63 2.83
CA LYS A 29 -1.62 -17.72 2.27
C LYS A 29 -0.81 -16.51 1.82
N ASP A 30 -0.81 -16.22 0.50
CA ASP A 30 -0.12 -15.03 -0.02
C ASP A 30 -0.42 -13.88 0.92
N PRO A 31 0.60 -13.25 1.54
CA PRO A 31 0.35 -12.13 2.41
C PRO A 31 -0.44 -11.13 1.59
N VAL A 32 -1.62 -10.76 2.08
CA VAL A 32 -2.47 -9.79 1.41
C VAL A 32 -1.63 -8.54 1.22
N GLY A 33 -1.10 -8.37 0.00
CA GLY A 33 -0.35 -7.20 -0.38
C GLY A 33 1.17 -7.32 -0.47
N GLY A 34 1.74 -8.44 -0.97
CA GLY A 34 3.15 -8.47 -1.41
C GLY A 34 4.14 -7.95 -0.36
N PHE A 35 4.25 -8.63 0.77
CA PHE A 35 5.21 -8.28 1.80
C PHE A 35 6.64 -8.47 1.29
N GLY A 36 7.46 -7.42 1.40
CA GLY A 36 8.83 -7.40 0.95
C GLY A 36 9.03 -6.85 -0.47
N GLU A 37 7.96 -6.61 -1.22
CA GLU A 37 8.05 -5.90 -2.50
C GLU A 37 8.11 -4.39 -2.28
N ASN A 38 9.00 -3.72 -2.99
CA ASN A 38 9.08 -2.27 -2.95
C ASN A 38 7.78 -1.63 -3.43
N VAL A 39 7.41 -0.50 -2.81
CA VAL A 39 6.33 0.37 -3.26
C VAL A 39 6.94 1.72 -3.62
N GLY A 40 7.00 2.03 -4.91
CA GLY A 40 7.75 3.19 -5.38
C GLY A 40 9.22 3.11 -4.98
N ALA A 41 9.72 4.11 -4.29
CA ALA A 41 11.07 4.14 -3.72
C ALA A 41 11.16 3.54 -2.30
N VAL A 42 10.02 3.09 -1.74
CA VAL A 42 9.95 2.59 -0.36
C VAL A 42 10.23 1.10 -0.33
N SER A 43 11.26 0.70 0.39
CA SER A 43 11.60 -0.70 0.63
C SER A 43 10.98 -1.22 1.91
N CYS A 44 10.90 -2.55 2.02
CA CYS A 44 10.54 -3.25 3.25
C CYS A 44 11.76 -3.98 3.78
N ASP A 45 12.26 -3.60 4.95
CA ASP A 45 13.46 -4.18 5.54
C ASP A 45 13.12 -5.32 6.50
N PHE A 46 13.77 -6.46 6.28
CA PHE A 46 13.63 -7.63 7.15
C PHE A 46 14.53 -7.47 8.38
N GLY A 47 13.91 -7.52 9.58
CA GLY A 47 14.63 -7.38 10.84
C GLY A 47 14.83 -5.94 11.33
N GLY A 48 14.13 -4.99 10.71
CA GLY A 48 14.24 -3.56 11.02
C GLY A 48 15.35 -2.87 10.24
N HIS A 49 15.47 -1.56 10.40
CA HIS A 49 16.44 -0.74 9.68
C HIS A 49 17.09 0.31 10.56
N ASP A 50 18.31 0.71 10.20
CA ASP A 50 18.96 1.89 10.75
C ASP A 50 18.42 3.11 9.99
N ALA A 51 17.60 3.92 10.65
CA ALA A 51 17.04 5.13 10.07
C ALA A 51 18.01 6.30 10.26
N ALA A 52 18.90 6.51 9.28
CA ALA A 52 19.69 7.74 9.22
C ALA A 52 18.88 8.93 8.68
N TYR A 53 17.86 8.65 7.91
CA TYR A 53 16.84 9.59 7.44
C TYR A 53 15.52 9.31 8.15
N HIS A 54 14.99 10.30 8.87
CA HIS A 54 13.76 10.16 9.66
C HIS A 54 12.97 11.46 9.61
N ILE A 55 11.80 11.41 8.98
CA ILE A 55 10.88 12.56 8.86
C ILE A 55 9.45 12.13 9.18
N HIS A 56 8.63 13.13 9.51
CA HIS A 56 7.20 12.95 9.83
C HIS A 56 6.33 13.87 8.97
N SER A 57 5.25 13.30 8.44
CA SER A 57 4.15 14.06 7.85
C SER A 57 2.87 13.75 8.62
N GLN A 58 1.91 14.68 8.66
CA GLN A 58 0.64 14.51 9.37
C GLN A 58 -0.50 14.31 8.38
N LEU A 59 -1.19 13.18 8.45
CA LEU A 59 -2.38 12.86 7.68
C LEU A 59 -3.63 13.02 8.52
N THR A 60 -4.60 13.77 8.01
CA THR A 60 -5.96 13.88 8.56
C THR A 60 -6.97 13.36 7.54
N ILE A 61 -7.96 12.58 7.99
CA ILE A 61 -9.00 12.03 7.12
C ILE A 61 -10.34 12.57 7.57
N LYS A 62 -11.08 13.19 6.63
CA LYS A 62 -12.46 13.61 6.80
C LYS A 62 -13.40 12.66 6.07
N LEU A 63 -14.45 12.20 6.75
CA LEU A 63 -15.47 11.33 6.19
C LEU A 63 -16.61 12.15 5.57
N PRO A 64 -17.48 11.54 4.74
CA PRO A 64 -18.59 12.23 4.09
C PRO A 64 -19.59 12.89 5.06
N ASP A 65 -19.68 12.40 6.28
CA ASP A 65 -20.51 12.99 7.35
C ASP A 65 -19.83 14.13 8.10
N GLY A 66 -18.60 14.51 7.72
CA GLY A 66 -17.80 15.57 8.32
C GLY A 66 -17.00 15.14 9.56
N THR A 67 -17.12 13.89 10.00
CA THR A 67 -16.30 13.37 11.11
C THR A 67 -14.86 13.13 10.67
N THR A 68 -13.95 13.00 11.63
CA THR A 68 -12.55 12.63 11.38
C THR A 68 -12.38 11.15 11.64
N ALA A 69 -11.80 10.42 10.68
CA ALA A 69 -11.41 9.03 10.85
C ALA A 69 -9.98 8.93 11.39
N GLU A 70 -9.73 7.89 12.18
CA GLU A 70 -8.39 7.51 12.58
C GLU A 70 -7.65 6.86 11.39
N VAL A 71 -6.36 7.14 11.28
CA VAL A 71 -5.44 6.37 10.41
C VAL A 71 -5.06 5.12 11.21
N PRO A 72 -5.25 3.90 10.70
CA PRO A 72 -4.91 2.71 11.47
C PRO A 72 -3.44 2.70 11.89
N PRO A 73 -3.12 2.22 13.10
CA PRO A 73 -1.75 2.00 13.51
C PRO A 73 -1.14 0.80 12.77
N ASN A 74 0.18 0.74 12.72
CA ASN A 74 0.97 -0.36 12.17
C ASN A 74 0.75 -0.61 10.66
N ILE A 75 0.26 0.39 9.91
CA ILE A 75 0.31 0.30 8.45
C ILE A 75 1.78 0.21 8.03
N GLY A 76 2.11 -0.78 7.20
CA GLY A 76 3.48 -1.00 6.73
C GLY A 76 4.39 -1.73 7.72
N ILE A 77 3.89 -2.16 8.88
CA ILE A 77 4.63 -2.94 9.87
C ILE A 77 4.09 -4.38 9.89
N ASN A 78 4.98 -5.35 9.68
CA ASN A 78 4.67 -6.77 9.68
C ASN A 78 5.64 -7.53 10.57
N GLU A 79 5.37 -8.82 10.81
CA GLU A 79 6.20 -9.68 11.66
C GLU A 79 7.64 -9.81 11.12
N ASP A 80 7.81 -9.86 9.80
CA ASP A 80 9.10 -10.14 9.16
C ASP A 80 9.76 -8.91 8.54
N CYS A 81 8.98 -7.84 8.23
CA CYS A 81 9.45 -6.74 7.42
C CYS A 81 8.73 -5.45 7.80
N MET A 82 9.45 -4.34 7.86
CA MET A 82 8.92 -3.01 8.09
C MET A 82 9.24 -2.11 6.89
N TYR A 83 8.20 -1.53 6.30
CA TYR A 83 8.38 -0.54 5.24
C TYR A 83 9.01 0.73 5.80
N TRP A 84 9.88 1.37 5.05
CA TRP A 84 10.44 2.68 5.38
C TRP A 84 9.37 3.76 5.57
N LEU A 85 8.16 3.52 5.05
CA LEU A 85 6.99 4.39 5.21
C LEU A 85 5.91 3.61 5.95
N HIS A 86 5.57 4.05 7.16
CA HIS A 86 4.66 3.33 8.06
C HIS A 86 4.00 4.26 9.09
N THR A 87 3.12 3.68 9.91
CA THR A 87 2.49 4.34 11.08
C THR A 87 2.69 3.50 12.32
N HIS A 88 2.80 4.14 13.50
CA HIS A 88 2.83 3.45 14.80
C HIS A 88 1.51 3.58 15.54
N GLU A 89 0.96 4.81 15.62
CA GLU A 89 -0.22 5.16 16.40
C GLU A 89 -1.38 5.57 15.48
N PRO A 90 -2.64 5.58 15.99
CA PRO A 90 -3.81 5.96 15.19
C PRO A 90 -3.99 7.49 15.06
N ASP A 91 -2.94 8.26 15.20
CA ASP A 91 -2.93 9.74 15.21
C ASP A 91 -2.69 10.35 13.83
N GLY A 92 -2.40 9.52 12.81
CA GLY A 92 -2.14 9.94 11.44
C GLY A 92 -0.73 10.45 11.19
N GLN A 93 0.21 10.26 12.12
CA GLN A 93 1.61 10.53 11.87
C GLN A 93 2.19 9.46 10.93
N LEU A 94 2.67 9.91 9.77
CA LEU A 94 3.36 9.09 8.79
C LEU A 94 4.86 9.21 9.01
N HIS A 95 5.52 8.10 9.26
CA HIS A 95 6.97 8.00 9.43
C HIS A 95 7.62 7.60 8.10
N VAL A 96 8.64 8.33 7.68
CA VAL A 96 9.59 7.88 6.66
C VAL A 96 10.91 7.64 7.36
N GLU A 97 11.25 6.39 7.56
CA GLU A 97 12.47 5.95 8.23
C GLU A 97 13.28 5.09 7.26
N ALA A 98 14.42 5.64 6.80
CA ALA A 98 15.22 5.01 5.76
C ALA A 98 16.73 5.14 6.05
N PRO A 99 17.58 4.28 5.48
CA PRO A 99 19.03 4.41 5.63
C PRO A 99 19.59 5.68 4.99
N ASP A 100 18.94 6.19 3.95
CA ASP A 100 19.31 7.42 3.22
C ASP A 100 18.06 8.24 2.89
N GLU A 101 18.26 9.51 2.47
CA GLU A 101 17.16 10.37 2.00
C GLU A 101 16.35 9.67 0.90
N THR A 102 15.06 9.47 1.15
CA THR A 102 14.18 8.69 0.30
C THR A 102 12.97 9.51 -0.10
N LEU A 103 12.69 9.56 -1.42
CA LEU A 103 11.51 10.21 -1.96
C LEU A 103 10.29 9.30 -1.81
N ALA A 104 9.62 9.39 -0.67
CA ALA A 104 8.34 8.73 -0.43
C ALA A 104 7.18 9.68 -0.75
N THR A 105 6.10 9.15 -1.31
CA THR A 105 4.91 9.92 -1.67
C THR A 105 3.68 9.47 -0.90
N LEU A 106 2.65 10.31 -0.87
CA LEU A 106 1.33 9.90 -0.34
C LEU A 106 0.75 8.71 -1.11
N ALA A 107 1.02 8.58 -2.41
CA ALA A 107 0.57 7.43 -3.19
C ALA A 107 1.23 6.13 -2.72
N ASP A 108 2.51 6.16 -2.36
CA ASP A 108 3.22 5.00 -1.80
C ASP A 108 2.59 4.57 -0.47
N PHE A 109 2.28 5.54 0.42
CA PHE A 109 1.59 5.25 1.68
C PHE A 109 0.22 4.61 1.46
N LEU A 110 -0.60 5.20 0.58
CA LEU A 110 -1.94 4.67 0.29
C LEU A 110 -1.87 3.27 -0.33
N GLU A 111 -0.85 2.97 -1.13
CA GLU A 111 -0.65 1.63 -1.69
C GLU A 111 -0.22 0.62 -0.61
N ILE A 112 0.70 0.99 0.30
CA ILE A 112 1.08 0.16 1.45
C ILE A 112 -0.15 -0.10 2.33
N TRP A 113 -0.94 0.93 2.62
CA TRP A 113 -2.18 0.78 3.39
C TRP A 113 -3.17 -0.14 2.69
N ARG A 114 -3.39 0.03 1.39
CA ARG A 114 -4.30 -0.81 0.59
C ARG A 114 -3.95 -2.29 0.67
N ARG A 115 -2.67 -2.58 0.81
CA ARG A 115 -2.15 -3.95 0.95
C ARG A 115 -2.20 -4.49 2.37
N SER A 116 -2.19 -3.64 3.39
CA SER A 116 -2.00 -4.08 4.78
C SER A 116 -3.29 -4.47 5.50
N THR A 117 -4.32 -3.62 5.48
CA THR A 117 -5.56 -3.83 6.23
C THR A 117 -6.72 -3.16 5.52
N ASN A 118 -7.82 -2.86 6.22
CA ASN A 118 -9.04 -2.27 5.64
C ASN A 118 -8.73 -1.13 4.64
N PRO A 119 -8.86 -1.37 3.30
CA PRO A 119 -8.42 -0.44 2.27
C PRO A 119 -9.49 0.59 1.89
N THR A 120 -10.48 0.84 2.73
CA THR A 120 -11.64 1.70 2.40
C THR A 120 -11.21 3.09 1.96
N ILE A 121 -10.30 3.75 2.70
CA ILE A 121 -9.81 5.09 2.37
C ILE A 121 -8.93 5.08 1.11
N PRO A 122 -7.90 4.22 0.99
CA PRO A 122 -7.13 4.09 -0.25
C PRO A 122 -8.01 3.81 -1.48
N ASN A 123 -9.03 2.97 -1.34
CA ASN A 123 -9.94 2.65 -2.45
C ASN A 123 -10.79 3.86 -2.85
N ALA A 124 -11.27 4.67 -1.89
CA ALA A 124 -11.99 5.91 -2.20
C ALA A 124 -11.10 6.91 -2.97
N VAL A 125 -9.84 7.08 -2.55
CA VAL A 125 -8.88 7.93 -3.27
C VAL A 125 -8.62 7.42 -4.68
N ASN A 126 -8.37 6.12 -4.84
CA ASN A 126 -8.13 5.50 -6.16
C ASN A 126 -9.34 5.58 -7.09
N ALA A 127 -10.56 5.57 -6.54
CA ALA A 127 -11.80 5.74 -7.29
C ALA A 127 -12.11 7.20 -7.64
N GLY A 128 -11.30 8.17 -7.22
CA GLY A 128 -11.57 9.60 -7.41
C GLY A 128 -12.71 10.14 -6.53
N LEU A 129 -13.01 9.44 -5.43
CA LEU A 129 -14.07 9.78 -4.47
C LEU A 129 -13.52 10.49 -3.23
N ALA A 130 -12.38 11.17 -3.39
CA ALA A 130 -11.77 11.98 -2.32
C ALA A 130 -11.04 13.19 -2.90
N GLU A 131 -11.02 14.26 -2.15
CA GLU A 131 -10.14 15.42 -2.38
C GLU A 131 -8.91 15.31 -1.48
N ILE A 132 -7.75 15.74 -2.01
CA ILE A 132 -6.49 15.78 -1.26
C ILE A 132 -6.06 17.24 -1.16
N ARG A 133 -5.74 17.68 0.06
CA ARG A 133 -5.15 18.99 0.31
C ARG A 133 -3.82 18.85 1.03
N VAL A 134 -2.86 19.65 0.63
CA VAL A 134 -1.54 19.74 1.26
C VAL A 134 -1.36 21.18 1.76
N MET A 135 -1.17 21.34 3.07
CA MET A 135 -1.10 22.65 3.71
C MET A 135 -2.29 23.56 3.34
N GLY A 136 -3.48 22.94 3.13
CA GLY A 136 -4.73 23.63 2.73
C GLY A 136 -4.93 23.76 1.21
N GLU A 137 -3.91 23.59 0.38
CA GLU A 137 -3.98 23.71 -1.07
C GLU A 137 -4.43 22.39 -1.72
N LEU A 138 -5.41 22.48 -2.65
CA LEU A 138 -5.91 21.30 -3.39
C LEU A 138 -4.83 20.75 -4.32
N VAL A 139 -4.61 19.44 -4.26
CA VAL A 139 -3.70 18.73 -5.18
C VAL A 139 -4.47 17.69 -6.00
N GLN A 140 -4.00 17.44 -7.23
CA GLN A 140 -4.71 16.60 -8.19
C GLN A 140 -4.38 15.11 -8.07
N SER A 141 -3.27 14.77 -7.42
CA SER A 141 -2.77 13.40 -7.35
C SER A 141 -1.96 13.16 -6.09
N ALA A 142 -2.21 12.04 -5.42
CA ALA A 142 -1.39 11.57 -4.31
C ALA A 142 0.08 11.33 -4.71
N ALA A 143 0.33 10.95 -5.96
CA ALA A 143 1.68 10.73 -6.47
C ALA A 143 2.51 12.03 -6.61
N SER A 144 1.87 13.19 -6.64
CA SER A 144 2.56 14.49 -6.66
C SER A 144 2.86 15.02 -5.26
N VAL A 145 2.41 14.33 -4.20
CA VAL A 145 2.62 14.72 -2.81
C VAL A 145 3.84 13.98 -2.25
N GLU A 146 4.99 14.60 -2.32
CA GLU A 146 6.21 14.13 -1.67
C GLU A 146 6.12 14.38 -0.16
N LEU A 147 6.35 13.35 0.65
CA LEU A 147 6.34 13.44 2.12
C LEU A 147 7.57 14.18 2.62
N LYS A 148 7.36 15.11 3.54
CA LYS A 148 8.40 15.98 4.12
C LYS A 148 8.15 16.23 5.59
N GLU A 149 9.20 16.56 6.31
CA GLU A 149 9.09 16.94 7.72
C GLU A 149 8.04 18.04 7.92
N GLY A 150 7.10 17.79 8.83
CA GLY A 150 6.05 18.73 9.19
C GLY A 150 4.97 18.96 8.14
N LEU A 151 4.90 18.16 7.07
CA LEU A 151 3.90 18.34 6.02
C LEU A 151 2.51 17.94 6.54
N GLY A 152 1.53 18.85 6.48
CA GLY A 152 0.13 18.59 6.77
C GLY A 152 -0.64 18.18 5.51
N ILE A 153 -1.30 17.02 5.58
CA ILE A 153 -2.08 16.44 4.49
C ILE A 153 -3.50 16.20 5.00
N GLU A 154 -4.51 16.57 4.21
CA GLU A 154 -5.90 16.24 4.48
C GLU A 154 -6.49 15.49 3.28
N ILE A 155 -7.12 14.34 3.56
CA ILE A 155 -7.95 13.60 2.62
C ILE A 155 -9.39 13.78 3.05
N THR A 156 -10.23 14.38 2.19
CA THR A 156 -11.67 14.49 2.39
C THR A 156 -12.39 13.49 1.50
N VAL A 157 -12.90 12.40 2.07
CA VAL A 157 -13.67 11.38 1.36
C VAL A 157 -15.06 11.94 1.08
N THR A 158 -15.50 11.91 -0.18
CA THR A 158 -16.81 12.40 -0.60
C THR A 158 -17.85 11.27 -0.73
N ALA A 159 -17.39 10.06 -1.02
CA ALA A 159 -18.18 8.83 -1.08
C ALA A 159 -17.28 7.60 -0.93
N PHE A 160 -17.88 6.45 -0.70
CA PHE A 160 -17.17 5.16 -0.75
C PHE A 160 -17.54 4.40 -2.01
N PRO A 161 -16.59 3.64 -2.61
CA PRO A 161 -16.91 2.78 -3.74
C PRO A 161 -17.87 1.65 -3.32
N GLU A 162 -18.78 1.29 -4.22
CA GLU A 162 -19.74 0.17 -4.05
C GLU A 162 -19.05 -1.19 -4.16
#